data_e800e9c238d74a5b84712acb4db6f6c1
#
_entry.id   e800e9c238d74a5b84712acb4db6f6c1
#
_cell.length_a   1.000
_cell.length_b   1.000
_cell.length_c   1.000
_cell.angle_alpha   90.00
_cell.angle_beta   90.00
_cell.angle_gamma   90.00
#
_symmetry.space_group_name_H-M   'P 1'
#
loop_
_entity.id
_entity.type
_entity.pdbx_description
1 polymer ?
#
loop_
_entity_poly.entity_id
_entity_poly.type
_entity_poly.pdbx_seq_one_letter_code
_entity_poly.pdbx_strand_id
1 'polypeptide(L)'
;MLEYIDYQNLGLRCGLEIHQQLDTGKLFCNCPSLLRKDEPDFKVRRKLHVVAGESGEVDIAAAHEASLEKEFTYEGYTNTTCLVELDESPPYMVNQEALKTALQIAFILNCKILPISQVMRKTVIDGSNTSGFQRTVLIAQNGFVETSNGKVGIATICLEEDSARIIDKEKAIFRLDRLGIPLVEIATNAEIKTPEQAKEAALKLGEILRTLKVKRGLGTIRQDVNLSIAGGKRIELKGFQDIRNIERAIKAEVSRQHELVKKGKSIPEVRAVNEDGSSRFLRPLPGAARMYPETDLPILKISRVMI
;
A
#
# COMPACT_ATOMS: atom_id res chain seq x y z
N MET A 1 -15.66 25.54 -22.76
CA MET A 1 -16.33 25.66 -21.45
C MET A 1 -16.20 24.30 -20.78
N LEU A 2 -15.47 24.21 -19.66
CA LEU A 2 -15.51 23.00 -18.82
C LEU A 2 -16.90 22.98 -18.21
N GLU A 3 -17.75 22.00 -18.58
CA GLU A 3 -19.02 21.79 -17.91
C GLU A 3 -18.76 21.63 -16.41
N TYR A 4 -19.52 22.34 -15.61
CA TYR A 4 -19.47 22.21 -14.15
C TYR A 4 -19.94 20.79 -13.80
N ILE A 5 -19.00 19.93 -13.42
CA ILE A 5 -19.31 18.56 -13.02
C ILE A 5 -19.77 18.58 -11.57
N ASP A 6 -21.01 18.24 -11.32
CA ASP A 6 -21.54 18.03 -9.98
C ASP A 6 -21.18 16.62 -9.49
N TYR A 7 -20.06 16.50 -8.80
CA TYR A 7 -19.52 15.23 -8.29
C TYR A 7 -20.45 14.56 -7.28
N GLN A 8 -21.23 15.35 -6.52
CA GLN A 8 -22.17 14.80 -5.52
C GLN A 8 -23.36 14.16 -6.22
N ASN A 9 -23.94 14.82 -7.22
CA ASN A 9 -25.04 14.25 -8.01
C ASN A 9 -24.58 13.04 -8.85
N LEU A 10 -23.33 12.99 -9.28
CA LEU A 10 -22.75 11.80 -9.89
C LEU A 10 -22.49 10.66 -8.88
N GLY A 11 -22.71 10.88 -7.58
CA GLY A 11 -22.51 9.89 -6.54
C GLY A 11 -21.04 9.51 -6.37
N LEU A 12 -20.12 10.47 -6.52
CA LEU A 12 -18.69 10.23 -6.30
C LEU A 12 -18.45 9.72 -4.87
N ARG A 13 -17.76 8.59 -4.79
CA ARG A 13 -17.21 8.01 -3.59
C ARG A 13 -15.71 7.85 -3.81
N CYS A 14 -14.91 8.51 -3.03
CA CYS A 14 -13.46 8.51 -3.17
C CYS A 14 -12.80 8.32 -1.81
N GLY A 15 -11.71 7.56 -1.78
CA GLY A 15 -10.84 7.35 -0.63
C GLY A 15 -9.38 7.32 -1.07
N LEU A 16 -8.50 7.57 -0.12
CA LEU A 16 -7.05 7.58 -0.30
C LEU A 16 -6.43 6.40 0.43
N GLU A 17 -5.33 5.91 -0.13
CA GLU A 17 -4.43 4.94 0.50
C GLU A 17 -3.01 5.50 0.41
N ILE A 18 -2.42 5.78 1.57
CA ILE A 18 -1.11 6.43 1.66
C ILE A 18 -0.13 5.47 2.32
N HIS A 19 0.98 5.20 1.63
CA HIS A 19 2.08 4.40 2.15
C HIS A 19 3.29 5.29 2.39
N GLN A 20 3.78 5.34 3.62
CA GLN A 20 4.96 6.12 4.01
C GLN A 20 6.01 5.22 4.64
N GLN A 21 7.24 5.23 4.11
CA GLN A 21 8.38 4.57 4.76
C GLN A 21 8.75 5.24 6.08
N LEU A 22 8.95 4.44 7.12
CA LEU A 22 9.44 4.92 8.41
C LEU A 22 10.97 4.94 8.44
N ASP A 23 11.54 5.88 9.20
CA ASP A 23 13.00 6.03 9.35
C ASP A 23 13.50 5.25 10.57
N THR A 24 13.37 3.92 10.48
CA THR A 24 13.78 2.96 11.53
C THR A 24 14.56 1.82 10.88
N GLY A 25 15.02 0.84 11.66
CA GLY A 25 15.45 -0.45 11.12
C GLY A 25 14.30 -1.20 10.44
N LYS A 26 14.58 -2.34 9.80
CA LYS A 26 13.56 -3.15 9.14
C LYS A 26 12.51 -3.70 10.11
N LEU A 27 11.33 -4.04 9.59
CA LEU A 27 10.14 -4.31 10.42
C LEU A 27 10.23 -5.62 11.19
N PHE A 28 10.75 -6.68 10.58
CA PHE A 28 10.79 -8.04 11.15
C PHE A 28 12.19 -8.65 11.19
N CYS A 29 13.24 -7.83 11.13
CA CYS A 29 14.62 -8.24 11.35
C CYS A 29 15.46 -7.07 11.87
N ASN A 30 16.74 -7.33 12.20
CA ASN A 30 17.67 -6.31 12.70
C ASN A 30 18.46 -5.59 11.60
N CYS A 31 18.16 -5.84 10.33
CA CYS A 31 18.86 -5.18 9.23
C CYS A 31 18.53 -3.67 9.19
N PRO A 32 19.50 -2.82 8.79
CA PRO A 32 19.25 -1.41 8.61
C PRO A 32 18.40 -1.15 7.37
N SER A 33 17.55 -0.12 7.43
CA SER A 33 16.70 0.33 6.31
C SER A 33 17.47 1.25 5.36
N LEU A 34 18.52 0.73 4.70
CA LEU A 34 19.41 1.48 3.82
C LEU A 34 19.28 1.01 2.38
N LEU A 35 19.00 1.94 1.47
CA LEU A 35 19.04 1.66 0.02
C LEU A 35 20.46 1.76 -0.49
N ARG A 36 20.89 0.77 -1.27
CA ARG A 36 22.25 0.65 -1.82
C ARG A 36 22.29 1.05 -3.30
N LYS A 37 23.43 1.58 -3.73
CA LYS A 37 23.70 1.97 -5.13
C LYS A 37 24.83 1.18 -5.77
N ASP A 38 25.65 0.53 -4.95
CA ASP A 38 26.76 -0.30 -5.34
C ASP A 38 26.29 -1.67 -5.88
N GLU A 39 27.23 -2.45 -6.38
CA GLU A 39 26.95 -3.81 -6.86
C GLU A 39 26.56 -4.73 -5.68
N PRO A 40 25.59 -5.65 -5.91
CA PRO A 40 25.15 -6.56 -4.87
C PRO A 40 26.25 -7.60 -4.52
N ASP A 41 26.30 -8.02 -3.25
CA ASP A 41 27.24 -9.01 -2.77
C ASP A 41 26.87 -10.43 -3.22
N PHE A 42 25.59 -10.70 -3.41
CA PHE A 42 25.10 -12.03 -3.82
C PHE A 42 23.81 -11.94 -4.63
N LYS A 43 23.49 -13.06 -5.32
CA LYS A 43 22.24 -13.25 -6.08
C LYS A 43 21.66 -14.62 -5.78
N VAL A 44 20.34 -14.68 -5.59
CA VAL A 44 19.58 -15.94 -5.46
C VAL A 44 18.44 -15.98 -6.48
N ARG A 45 18.06 -17.17 -6.91
CA ARG A 45 16.93 -17.38 -7.84
C ARG A 45 15.83 -18.14 -7.14
N ARG A 46 14.58 -17.77 -7.43
CA ARG A 46 13.39 -18.41 -6.86
C ARG A 46 12.24 -18.43 -7.85
N LYS A 47 11.42 -19.47 -7.74
CA LYS A 47 10.06 -19.53 -8.28
C LYS A 47 9.08 -19.39 -7.12
N LEU A 48 8.07 -18.56 -7.27
CA LEU A 48 7.04 -18.38 -6.25
C LEU A 48 5.82 -19.23 -6.58
N HIS A 49 5.17 -19.75 -5.54
CA HIS A 49 3.96 -20.56 -5.66
C HIS A 49 2.78 -19.85 -5.02
N VAL A 50 1.61 -20.03 -5.61
CA VAL A 50 0.35 -19.55 -5.05
C VAL A 50 -0.03 -20.40 -3.85
N VAL A 51 -0.43 -19.74 -2.76
CA VAL A 51 -1.06 -20.38 -1.60
C VAL A 51 -2.51 -19.91 -1.52
N ALA A 52 -3.40 -20.80 -1.08
CA ALA A 52 -4.77 -20.44 -0.77
C ALA A 52 -4.82 -19.50 0.45
N GLY A 53 -5.73 -18.53 0.43
CA GLY A 53 -6.01 -17.68 1.57
C GLY A 53 -6.75 -18.42 2.68
N GLU A 54 -7.13 -17.69 3.74
CA GLU A 54 -7.84 -18.25 4.92
C GLU A 54 -9.20 -18.88 4.53
N SER A 55 -9.86 -18.39 3.49
CA SER A 55 -11.10 -18.97 2.95
C SER A 55 -10.90 -20.28 2.18
N GLY A 56 -9.67 -20.72 1.96
CA GLY A 56 -9.35 -21.85 1.07
C GLY A 56 -9.36 -21.49 -0.42
N GLU A 57 -9.64 -20.26 -0.77
CA GLU A 57 -9.65 -19.77 -2.15
C GLU A 57 -8.31 -19.14 -2.55
N VAL A 58 -7.97 -19.26 -3.83
CA VAL A 58 -6.79 -18.61 -4.41
C VAL A 58 -7.17 -17.24 -4.97
N ASP A 59 -6.41 -16.21 -4.62
CA ASP A 59 -6.61 -14.86 -5.17
C ASP A 59 -6.40 -14.84 -6.70
N ILE A 60 -7.33 -14.23 -7.43
CA ILE A 60 -7.35 -14.22 -8.89
C ILE A 60 -6.10 -13.55 -9.48
N ALA A 61 -5.61 -12.47 -8.85
CA ALA A 61 -4.41 -11.79 -9.31
C ALA A 61 -3.15 -12.64 -9.06
N ALA A 62 -3.10 -13.36 -7.92
CA ALA A 62 -2.04 -14.29 -7.60
C ALA A 62 -2.04 -15.50 -8.54
N ALA A 63 -3.20 -16.07 -8.86
CA ALA A 63 -3.32 -17.16 -9.83
C ALA A 63 -2.86 -16.74 -11.23
N HIS A 64 -3.18 -15.50 -11.64
CA HIS A 64 -2.73 -14.96 -12.92
C HIS A 64 -1.20 -14.84 -12.98
N GLU A 65 -0.57 -14.26 -11.95
CA GLU A 65 0.90 -14.13 -11.91
C GLU A 65 1.60 -15.51 -11.87
N ALA A 66 1.03 -16.48 -11.14
CA ALA A 66 1.58 -17.85 -11.11
C ALA A 66 1.54 -18.53 -12.47
N SER A 67 0.49 -18.29 -13.27
CA SER A 67 0.37 -18.87 -14.59
C SER A 67 1.47 -18.43 -15.58
N LEU A 68 2.21 -17.38 -15.26
CA LEU A 68 3.32 -16.88 -16.05
C LEU A 68 4.64 -17.64 -15.83
N GLU A 69 4.69 -18.56 -14.84
CA GLU A 69 5.84 -19.44 -14.50
C GLU A 69 7.19 -18.69 -14.41
N LYS A 70 7.19 -17.46 -13.96
CA LYS A 70 8.38 -16.62 -13.88
C LYS A 70 9.39 -17.14 -12.84
N GLU A 71 10.67 -17.10 -13.20
CA GLU A 71 11.77 -17.19 -12.25
C GLU A 71 12.24 -15.79 -11.88
N PHE A 72 12.43 -15.54 -10.58
CA PHE A 72 12.86 -14.25 -10.03
C PHE A 72 14.31 -14.32 -9.57
N THR A 73 15.08 -13.28 -9.89
CA THR A 73 16.44 -13.11 -9.38
C THR A 73 16.44 -12.02 -8.32
N TYR A 74 16.94 -12.36 -7.13
CA TYR A 74 17.07 -11.44 -6.01
C TYR A 74 18.52 -11.08 -5.76
N GLU A 75 18.83 -9.80 -5.75
CA GLU A 75 20.14 -9.23 -5.42
C GLU A 75 20.12 -8.75 -3.97
N GLY A 76 21.14 -9.14 -3.19
CA GLY A 76 21.26 -8.79 -1.79
C GLY A 76 22.62 -8.27 -1.39
N TYR A 77 22.69 -7.70 -0.18
CA TYR A 77 23.88 -7.16 0.46
C TYR A 77 24.01 -7.74 1.86
N THR A 78 25.17 -8.25 2.22
CA THR A 78 25.43 -8.91 3.51
C THR A 78 25.16 -8.03 4.73
N ASN A 79 25.22 -6.71 4.57
CA ASN A 79 25.00 -5.73 5.65
C ASN A 79 23.59 -5.11 5.68
N THR A 80 22.72 -5.41 4.70
CA THR A 80 21.32 -4.91 4.67
C THR A 80 20.30 -5.99 4.38
N THR A 81 20.73 -7.25 4.27
CA THR A 81 19.87 -8.40 3.97
C THR A 81 20.30 -9.58 4.86
N CYS A 82 19.35 -10.26 5.47
CA CYS A 82 19.58 -11.47 6.25
C CYS A 82 18.65 -12.62 5.79
N LEU A 83 18.69 -13.75 6.49
CA LEU A 83 17.88 -14.93 6.14
C LEU A 83 16.36 -14.67 6.24
N VAL A 84 15.91 -13.65 6.99
CA VAL A 84 14.51 -13.28 7.05
C VAL A 84 14.02 -12.73 5.70
N GLU A 85 14.78 -11.81 5.07
CA GLU A 85 14.44 -11.31 3.74
C GLU A 85 14.61 -12.37 2.64
N LEU A 86 15.38 -13.41 2.91
CA LEU A 86 15.51 -14.57 2.01
C LEU A 86 14.45 -15.63 2.26
N ASP A 87 13.52 -15.42 3.22
CA ASP A 87 12.53 -16.42 3.65
C ASP A 87 13.17 -17.78 4.04
N GLU A 88 14.34 -17.73 4.68
CA GLU A 88 15.12 -18.87 5.16
C GLU A 88 15.28 -18.89 6.69
N SER A 89 14.65 -17.92 7.38
CA SER A 89 14.59 -17.82 8.83
C SER A 89 13.25 -17.20 9.26
N PRO A 90 12.70 -17.63 10.40
CA PRO A 90 11.50 -17.00 10.95
C PRO A 90 11.71 -15.50 11.19
N PRO A 91 10.64 -14.68 11.06
CA PRO A 91 10.70 -13.25 11.32
C PRO A 91 10.94 -12.96 12.81
N TYR A 92 11.56 -11.82 13.10
CA TYR A 92 11.67 -11.29 14.45
C TYR A 92 10.39 -10.57 14.85
N MET A 93 10.26 -10.25 16.14
CA MET A 93 9.15 -9.42 16.63
C MET A 93 9.13 -8.06 15.92
N VAL A 94 7.94 -7.48 15.79
CA VAL A 94 7.71 -6.16 15.19
C VAL A 94 8.69 -5.13 15.76
N ASN A 95 9.35 -4.39 14.90
CA ASN A 95 10.27 -3.31 15.29
C ASN A 95 9.54 -2.29 16.17
N GLN A 96 10.05 -2.09 17.40
CA GLN A 96 9.39 -1.27 18.42
C GLN A 96 9.37 0.23 18.07
N GLU A 97 10.40 0.75 17.38
CA GLU A 97 10.40 2.14 16.93
C GLU A 97 9.35 2.37 15.81
N ALA A 98 9.25 1.43 14.88
CA ALA A 98 8.23 1.46 13.83
C ALA A 98 6.81 1.41 14.44
N LEU A 99 6.59 0.50 15.39
CA LEU A 99 5.33 0.41 16.13
C LEU A 99 5.01 1.72 16.86
N LYS A 100 5.99 2.29 17.59
CA LYS A 100 5.80 3.58 18.30
C LYS A 100 5.42 4.69 17.32
N THR A 101 6.06 4.78 16.16
CA THR A 101 5.73 5.80 15.15
C THR A 101 4.32 5.60 14.61
N ALA A 102 3.89 4.36 14.34
CA ALA A 102 2.53 4.07 13.90
C ALA A 102 1.48 4.42 14.97
N LEU A 103 1.78 4.18 16.26
CA LEU A 103 0.92 4.57 17.38
C LEU A 103 0.79 6.09 17.50
N GLN A 104 1.88 6.84 17.29
CA GLN A 104 1.85 8.32 17.26
C GLN A 104 0.97 8.83 16.12
N ILE A 105 1.06 8.24 14.93
CA ILE A 105 0.20 8.58 13.79
C ILE A 105 -1.27 8.31 14.15
N ALA A 106 -1.55 7.13 14.72
CA ALA A 106 -2.90 6.74 15.13
C ALA A 106 -3.49 7.71 16.16
N PHE A 107 -2.68 8.16 17.11
CA PHE A 107 -3.08 9.13 18.14
C PHE A 107 -3.41 10.50 17.52
N ILE A 108 -2.55 11.04 16.66
CA ILE A 108 -2.76 12.34 15.98
C ILE A 108 -4.02 12.31 15.11
N LEU A 109 -4.30 11.18 14.47
CA LEU A 109 -5.49 10.98 13.62
C LEU A 109 -6.73 10.57 14.41
N ASN A 110 -6.68 10.60 15.76
CA ASN A 110 -7.78 10.22 16.64
C ASN A 110 -8.33 8.81 16.36
N CYS A 111 -7.46 7.89 15.94
CA CYS A 111 -7.84 6.51 15.67
C CYS A 111 -7.99 5.70 16.96
N LYS A 112 -8.90 4.72 16.93
CA LYS A 112 -9.00 3.71 17.96
C LYS A 112 -7.89 2.68 17.80
N ILE A 113 -6.91 2.71 18.70
CA ILE A 113 -5.81 1.74 18.73
C ILE A 113 -6.35 0.37 19.18
N LEU A 114 -5.90 -0.69 18.51
CA LEU A 114 -6.28 -2.05 18.85
C LEU A 114 -5.35 -2.59 19.94
N PRO A 115 -5.90 -3.13 21.07
CA PRO A 115 -5.07 -3.67 22.14
C PRO A 115 -4.40 -4.99 21.77
N ILE A 116 -4.94 -5.68 20.77
CA ILE A 116 -4.46 -6.98 20.27
C ILE A 116 -4.59 -6.98 18.75
N SER A 117 -3.53 -7.39 18.05
CA SER A 117 -3.50 -7.56 16.60
C SER A 117 -2.74 -8.81 16.19
N GLN A 118 -3.17 -9.44 15.11
CA GLN A 118 -2.47 -10.53 14.44
C GLN A 118 -1.70 -9.97 13.24
N VAL A 119 -0.43 -10.35 13.09
CA VAL A 119 0.29 -10.15 11.84
C VAL A 119 -0.31 -11.09 10.79
N MET A 120 -0.60 -10.55 9.62
CA MET A 120 -1.18 -11.27 8.49
C MET A 120 -0.18 -11.35 7.34
N ARG A 121 -0.28 -12.41 6.54
CA ARG A 121 0.42 -12.58 5.27
C ARG A 121 -0.53 -12.20 4.14
N LYS A 122 -0.18 -11.17 3.36
CA LYS A 122 -0.92 -10.71 2.19
C LYS A 122 -0.25 -11.30 0.95
N THR A 123 -0.85 -12.28 0.28
CA THR A 123 -0.27 -12.97 -0.89
C THR A 123 0.15 -12.00 -1.98
N VAL A 124 1.43 -12.07 -2.40
CA VAL A 124 2.05 -11.24 -3.45
C VAL A 124 3.08 -12.08 -4.18
N ILE A 125 2.78 -12.57 -5.37
CA ILE A 125 3.64 -13.49 -6.13
C ILE A 125 4.18 -12.90 -7.43
N ASP A 126 4.19 -11.57 -7.53
CA ASP A 126 4.78 -10.83 -8.65
C ASP A 126 6.31 -10.72 -8.60
N GLY A 127 6.95 -11.37 -7.63
CA GLY A 127 8.38 -11.35 -7.37
C GLY A 127 8.83 -10.26 -6.40
N SER A 128 7.96 -9.33 -6.01
CA SER A 128 8.35 -8.23 -5.13
C SER A 128 8.62 -8.65 -3.68
N ASN A 129 8.24 -9.86 -3.30
CA ASN A 129 8.51 -10.45 -1.99
C ASN A 129 9.03 -11.89 -2.16
N THR A 130 10.18 -12.20 -1.57
CA THR A 130 10.83 -13.52 -1.66
C THR A 130 9.99 -14.66 -1.11
N SER A 131 9.16 -14.36 -0.08
CA SER A 131 8.25 -15.32 0.56
C SER A 131 6.94 -15.54 -0.21
N GLY A 132 6.66 -14.76 -1.26
CA GLY A 132 5.37 -14.78 -1.93
C GLY A 132 4.24 -14.10 -1.16
N PHE A 133 4.54 -13.39 -0.07
CA PHE A 133 3.58 -12.60 0.69
C PHE A 133 4.25 -11.36 1.32
N GLN A 134 3.43 -10.37 1.64
CA GLN A 134 3.81 -9.19 2.42
C GLN A 134 3.21 -9.31 3.82
N ARG A 135 4.03 -9.17 4.87
CA ARG A 135 3.51 -9.09 6.23
C ARG A 135 2.88 -7.74 6.48
N THR A 136 1.68 -7.75 7.04
CA THR A 136 0.92 -6.56 7.41
C THR A 136 0.27 -6.76 8.77
N VAL A 137 0.19 -5.71 9.58
CA VAL A 137 -0.48 -5.74 10.88
C VAL A 137 -1.33 -4.50 11.08
N LEU A 138 -2.61 -4.69 11.40
CA LEU A 138 -3.54 -3.62 11.70
C LEU A 138 -3.24 -3.05 13.09
N ILE A 139 -2.96 -1.74 13.18
CA ILE A 139 -2.62 -1.04 14.42
C ILE A 139 -3.80 -0.28 14.99
N ALA A 140 -4.54 0.44 14.14
CA ALA A 140 -5.65 1.28 14.58
C ALA A 140 -6.70 1.45 13.47
N GLN A 141 -7.88 1.94 13.86
CA GLN A 141 -9.02 2.15 12.96
C GLN A 141 -9.92 3.28 13.46
N ASN A 142 -10.86 3.71 12.61
CA ASN A 142 -11.93 4.65 12.97
C ASN A 142 -11.43 6.00 13.51
N GLY A 143 -10.46 6.62 12.82
CA GLY A 143 -10.02 7.99 13.07
C GLY A 143 -10.57 8.97 12.04
N PHE A 144 -9.97 10.15 11.96
CA PHE A 144 -10.32 11.15 10.96
C PHE A 144 -9.20 12.16 10.72
N VAL A 145 -9.23 12.78 9.52
CA VAL A 145 -8.51 14.01 9.19
C VAL A 145 -9.51 15.11 8.85
N GLU A 146 -9.29 16.33 9.35
CA GLU A 146 -10.18 17.47 9.05
C GLU A 146 -9.81 18.10 7.72
N THR A 147 -10.82 18.42 6.91
CA THR A 147 -10.67 19.18 5.66
C THR A 147 -11.61 20.38 5.67
N SER A 148 -11.42 21.33 4.75
CA SER A 148 -12.31 22.48 4.58
C SER A 148 -13.76 22.08 4.29
N ASN A 149 -13.95 20.89 3.70
CA ASN A 149 -15.27 20.32 3.36
C ASN A 149 -15.73 19.24 4.37
N GLY A 150 -15.24 19.29 5.62
CA GLY A 150 -15.60 18.36 6.68
C GLY A 150 -14.57 17.28 6.92
N LYS A 151 -14.90 16.36 7.83
CA LYS A 151 -14.03 15.25 8.20
C LYS A 151 -13.99 14.18 7.13
N VAL A 152 -12.80 13.64 6.91
CA VAL A 152 -12.59 12.41 6.13
C VAL A 152 -12.14 11.33 7.12
N GLY A 153 -12.93 10.27 7.25
CA GLY A 153 -12.66 9.19 8.18
C GLY A 153 -11.43 8.38 7.76
N ILE A 154 -10.64 7.97 8.75
CA ILE A 154 -9.55 7.00 8.59
C ILE A 154 -10.11 5.62 8.90
N ALA A 155 -10.15 4.75 7.90
CA ALA A 155 -10.63 3.39 8.06
C ALA A 155 -9.64 2.55 8.86
N THR A 156 -8.37 2.53 8.41
CA THR A 156 -7.32 1.71 9.01
C THR A 156 -5.96 2.40 9.00
N ILE A 157 -5.14 2.03 9.98
CA ILE A 157 -3.69 2.27 9.99
C ILE A 157 -3.02 0.92 10.16
N CYS A 158 -2.20 0.52 9.19
CA CYS A 158 -1.44 -0.71 9.21
C CYS A 158 0.07 -0.43 9.22
N LEU A 159 0.85 -1.37 9.79
CA LEU A 159 2.28 -1.48 9.52
C LEU A 159 2.51 -2.63 8.55
N GLU A 160 3.30 -2.39 7.52
CA GLU A 160 3.61 -3.34 6.47
C GLU A 160 5.11 -3.39 6.17
N GLU A 161 5.57 -4.48 5.56
CA GLU A 161 6.89 -4.56 4.95
C GLU A 161 6.87 -3.88 3.58
N ASP A 162 7.84 -2.99 3.28
CA ASP A 162 8.03 -2.55 1.89
C ASP A 162 8.58 -3.72 1.06
N SER A 163 8.21 -3.76 -0.19
CA SER A 163 8.65 -4.79 -1.13
C SER A 163 10.05 -4.54 -1.69
N ALA A 164 10.68 -5.55 -2.28
CA ALA A 164 11.96 -5.44 -2.96
C ALA A 164 11.90 -4.42 -4.12
N ARG A 165 13.03 -3.76 -4.41
CA ARG A 165 13.13 -2.83 -5.54
C ARG A 165 13.22 -3.57 -6.86
N ILE A 166 12.44 -3.16 -7.85
CA ILE A 166 12.59 -3.64 -9.22
C ILE A 166 13.86 -2.99 -9.80
N ILE A 167 14.80 -3.81 -10.27
CA ILE A 167 16.03 -3.39 -10.96
C ILE A 167 15.85 -3.54 -12.48
N ASP A 168 15.34 -4.70 -12.89
CA ASP A 168 15.02 -4.98 -14.29
C ASP A 168 13.70 -5.75 -14.33
N LYS A 169 12.68 -5.12 -14.89
CA LYS A 169 11.34 -5.70 -14.94
C LYS A 169 11.25 -6.84 -15.96
N GLU A 170 11.95 -6.74 -17.08
CA GLU A 170 11.91 -7.74 -18.14
C GLU A 170 12.61 -9.03 -17.71
N LYS A 171 13.75 -8.90 -17.00
CA LYS A 171 14.51 -10.03 -16.46
C LYS A 171 14.05 -10.47 -15.08
N ALA A 172 13.00 -9.86 -14.52
CA ALA A 172 12.47 -10.12 -13.18
C ALA A 172 13.58 -10.06 -12.09
N ILE A 173 14.42 -9.00 -12.12
CA ILE A 173 15.49 -8.77 -11.15
C ILE A 173 15.01 -7.78 -10.08
N PHE A 174 15.12 -8.19 -8.82
CA PHE A 174 14.72 -7.43 -7.64
C PHE A 174 15.89 -7.25 -6.67
N ARG A 175 15.92 -6.16 -5.90
CA ARG A 175 16.94 -5.87 -4.91
C ARG A 175 16.35 -5.81 -3.51
N LEU A 176 16.95 -6.59 -2.59
CA LEU A 176 16.43 -6.88 -1.26
C LEU A 176 16.71 -5.79 -0.21
N ASP A 177 17.50 -4.79 -0.53
CA ASP A 177 17.82 -3.69 0.39
C ASP A 177 16.55 -2.91 0.87
N ARG A 178 15.50 -2.82 0.04
CA ARG A 178 14.23 -2.19 0.39
C ARG A 178 13.26 -3.15 1.07
N LEU A 179 13.33 -4.44 0.78
CA LEU A 179 12.43 -5.44 1.37
C LEU A 179 12.51 -5.39 2.89
N GLY A 180 11.35 -5.30 3.54
CA GLY A 180 11.25 -5.25 4.98
C GLY A 180 11.40 -3.86 5.61
N ILE A 181 11.68 -2.79 4.84
CA ILE A 181 11.59 -1.42 5.36
C ILE A 181 10.15 -1.18 5.84
N PRO A 182 9.95 -0.66 7.08
CA PRO A 182 8.59 -0.45 7.57
C PRO A 182 7.85 0.60 6.76
N LEU A 183 6.64 0.27 6.35
CA LEU A 183 5.65 1.17 5.77
C LEU A 183 4.51 1.36 6.76
N VAL A 184 4.08 2.61 6.98
CA VAL A 184 2.75 2.84 7.50
C VAL A 184 1.80 3.03 6.33
N GLU A 185 0.73 2.22 6.28
CA GLU A 185 -0.39 2.37 5.38
C GLU A 185 -1.54 3.06 6.11
N ILE A 186 -2.04 4.16 5.56
CA ILE A 186 -3.22 4.87 6.04
C ILE A 186 -4.28 4.79 4.96
N ALA A 187 -5.39 4.10 5.24
CA ALA A 187 -6.54 4.04 4.34
C ALA A 187 -7.67 4.92 4.88
N THR A 188 -8.22 5.80 4.04
CA THR A 188 -9.40 6.58 4.39
C THR A 188 -10.68 5.86 4.02
N ASN A 189 -11.79 6.25 4.62
CA ASN A 189 -13.12 5.88 4.14
C ASN A 189 -13.38 6.52 2.75
N ALA A 190 -14.32 5.93 1.99
CA ALA A 190 -14.76 6.46 0.70
C ALA A 190 -15.76 7.61 0.89
N GLU A 191 -15.37 8.63 1.65
CA GLU A 191 -16.21 9.76 2.08
C GLU A 191 -15.87 11.07 1.38
N ILE A 192 -14.77 11.11 0.66
CA ILE A 192 -14.34 12.27 -0.13
C ILE A 192 -15.33 12.48 -1.27
N LYS A 193 -15.82 13.73 -1.42
CA LYS A 193 -16.90 14.11 -2.33
C LYS A 193 -16.44 14.92 -3.53
N THR A 194 -15.25 15.51 -3.47
CA THR A 194 -14.69 16.32 -4.56
C THR A 194 -13.22 16.04 -4.78
N PRO A 195 -12.70 16.25 -6.00
CA PRO A 195 -11.28 16.11 -6.30
C PRO A 195 -10.40 17.04 -5.45
N GLU A 196 -10.86 18.24 -5.15
CA GLU A 196 -10.17 19.24 -4.33
C GLU A 196 -10.04 18.77 -2.88
N GLN A 197 -11.10 18.17 -2.32
CA GLN A 197 -11.07 17.57 -0.99
C GLN A 197 -10.09 16.39 -0.91
N ALA A 198 -9.99 15.57 -1.96
CA ALA A 198 -9.01 14.48 -2.02
C ALA A 198 -7.57 15.00 -1.92
N LYS A 199 -7.25 16.03 -2.68
CA LYS A 199 -5.94 16.69 -2.65
C LYS A 199 -5.65 17.32 -1.29
N GLU A 200 -6.63 18.01 -0.70
CA GLU A 200 -6.48 18.60 0.64
C GLU A 200 -6.22 17.54 1.70
N ALA A 201 -6.99 16.46 1.72
CA ALA A 201 -6.82 15.35 2.65
C ALA A 201 -5.42 14.71 2.50
N ALA A 202 -4.96 14.48 1.26
CA ALA A 202 -3.63 13.95 0.98
C ALA A 202 -2.51 14.88 1.46
N LEU A 203 -2.64 16.21 1.27
CA LEU A 203 -1.69 17.20 1.76
C LEU A 203 -1.61 17.19 3.29
N LYS A 204 -2.74 17.23 3.98
CA LYS A 204 -2.82 17.23 5.46
C LYS A 204 -2.23 15.95 6.05
N LEU A 205 -2.55 14.78 5.50
CA LEU A 205 -1.94 13.52 5.92
C LEU A 205 -0.41 13.55 5.70
N GLY A 206 0.04 14.06 4.57
CA GLY A 206 1.47 14.24 4.30
C GLY A 206 2.16 15.22 5.28
N GLU A 207 1.49 16.27 5.70
CA GLU A 207 1.98 17.22 6.72
C GLU A 207 2.14 16.53 8.09
N ILE A 208 1.12 15.80 8.53
CA ILE A 208 1.16 15.02 9.78
C ILE A 208 2.32 14.02 9.73
N LEU A 209 2.45 13.24 8.68
CA LEU A 209 3.52 12.24 8.53
C LEU A 209 4.92 12.88 8.63
N ARG A 210 5.12 14.06 8.03
CA ARG A 210 6.40 14.77 8.09
C ARG A 210 6.79 15.29 9.47
N THR A 211 5.89 15.34 10.44
CA THR A 211 6.21 15.70 11.83
C THR A 211 6.83 14.54 12.62
N LEU A 212 6.79 13.33 12.08
CA LEU A 212 7.19 12.10 12.75
C LEU A 212 8.48 11.51 12.15
N LYS A 213 8.94 10.37 12.71
CA LYS A 213 10.15 9.67 12.27
C LYS A 213 9.92 8.88 10.98
N VAL A 214 9.81 9.61 9.86
CA VAL A 214 9.59 9.04 8.53
C VAL A 214 10.73 9.36 7.58
N LYS A 215 10.97 8.46 6.61
CA LYS A 215 11.93 8.74 5.54
C LYS A 215 11.43 9.86 4.64
N ARG A 216 12.36 10.67 4.16
CA ARG A 216 12.11 11.81 3.27
C ARG A 216 12.79 11.60 1.93
N GLY A 217 12.23 12.18 0.87
CA GLY A 217 12.75 12.09 -0.49
C GLY A 217 11.80 11.39 -1.45
N LEU A 218 12.18 11.37 -2.71
CA LEU A 218 11.38 10.75 -3.78
C LEU A 218 11.20 9.24 -3.54
N GLY A 219 9.97 8.76 -3.68
CA GLY A 219 9.63 7.34 -3.55
C GLY A 219 9.45 6.85 -2.11
N THR A 220 9.64 7.70 -1.08
CA THR A 220 9.44 7.32 0.32
C THR A 220 7.98 7.42 0.78
N ILE A 221 7.16 8.16 0.04
CA ILE A 221 5.71 8.22 0.19
C ILE A 221 5.05 7.90 -1.15
N ARG A 222 4.01 7.08 -1.13
CA ARG A 222 3.19 6.71 -2.28
C ARG A 222 1.73 6.92 -1.93
N GLN A 223 0.94 7.28 -2.93
CA GLN A 223 -0.48 7.54 -2.73
C GLN A 223 -1.26 6.85 -3.84
N ASP A 224 -2.32 6.18 -3.45
CA ASP A 224 -3.27 5.55 -4.34
C ASP A 224 -4.66 6.15 -4.08
N VAL A 225 -5.46 6.26 -5.11
CA VAL A 225 -6.82 6.80 -5.03
C VAL A 225 -7.80 5.72 -5.44
N ASN A 226 -8.72 5.38 -4.54
CA ASN A 226 -9.83 4.49 -4.81
C ASN A 226 -11.08 5.32 -5.06
N LEU A 227 -11.75 5.14 -6.18
CA LEU A 227 -12.96 5.88 -6.48
C LEU A 227 -14.00 5.09 -7.28
N SER A 228 -15.25 5.51 -7.19
CA SER A 228 -16.36 5.07 -8.02
C SER A 228 -17.42 6.19 -8.12
N ILE A 229 -18.28 6.11 -9.13
CA ILE A 229 -19.48 6.93 -9.24
C ILE A 229 -20.73 6.03 -9.17
N ALA A 230 -21.92 6.62 -9.08
CA ALA A 230 -23.18 5.86 -9.09
C ALA A 230 -23.27 4.99 -10.36
N GLY A 231 -23.60 3.70 -10.16
CA GLY A 231 -23.62 2.70 -11.24
C GLY A 231 -22.25 2.24 -11.74
N GLY A 232 -21.17 2.89 -11.32
CA GLY A 232 -19.79 2.51 -11.66
C GLY A 232 -19.19 1.49 -10.69
N LYS A 233 -18.12 0.83 -11.13
CA LYS A 233 -17.32 -0.10 -10.31
C LYS A 233 -16.11 0.62 -9.71
N ARG A 234 -15.57 0.07 -8.60
CA ARG A 234 -14.38 0.64 -7.95
C ARG A 234 -13.16 0.58 -8.87
N ILE A 235 -12.48 1.70 -8.99
CA ILE A 235 -11.20 1.84 -9.68
C ILE A 235 -10.16 2.26 -8.66
N GLU A 236 -9.00 1.64 -8.73
CA GLU A 236 -7.81 2.03 -7.97
C GLU A 236 -6.83 2.72 -8.92
N LEU A 237 -6.54 3.98 -8.68
CA LEU A 237 -5.55 4.77 -9.41
C LEU A 237 -4.22 4.75 -8.67
N LYS A 238 -3.13 4.34 -9.36
CA LYS A 238 -1.77 4.22 -8.81
C LYS A 238 -0.77 5.07 -9.59
N GLY A 239 0.38 5.33 -8.94
CA GLY A 239 1.55 5.92 -9.61
C GLY A 239 1.54 7.44 -9.64
N PHE A 240 0.93 8.08 -8.65
CA PHE A 240 1.02 9.53 -8.50
C PHE A 240 2.45 9.95 -8.19
N GLN A 241 3.11 10.63 -9.15
CA GLN A 241 4.43 11.24 -8.95
C GLN A 241 4.34 12.55 -8.16
N ASP A 242 3.23 13.27 -8.34
CA ASP A 242 2.96 14.56 -7.74
C ASP A 242 1.53 14.59 -7.18
N ILE A 243 1.40 15.01 -5.93
CA ILE A 243 0.11 15.15 -5.24
C ILE A 243 -0.84 16.12 -5.97
N ARG A 244 -0.30 17.07 -6.74
CA ARG A 244 -1.08 18.01 -7.55
C ARG A 244 -1.86 17.30 -8.66
N ASN A 245 -1.42 16.13 -9.09
CA ASN A 245 -2.09 15.35 -10.11
C ASN A 245 -3.31 14.57 -9.60
N ILE A 246 -3.49 14.43 -8.28
CA ILE A 246 -4.64 13.73 -7.69
C ILE A 246 -5.95 14.33 -8.20
N GLU A 247 -6.09 15.64 -8.11
CA GLU A 247 -7.29 16.35 -8.54
C GLU A 247 -7.59 16.12 -10.04
N ARG A 248 -6.57 16.26 -10.89
CA ARG A 248 -6.71 16.06 -12.34
C ARG A 248 -7.07 14.63 -12.69
N ALA A 249 -6.42 13.66 -12.04
CA ALA A 249 -6.67 12.24 -12.30
C ALA A 249 -8.08 11.83 -11.86
N ILE A 250 -8.58 12.33 -10.72
CA ILE A 250 -9.96 12.07 -10.29
C ILE A 250 -10.95 12.65 -11.30
N LYS A 251 -10.73 13.89 -11.77
CA LYS A 251 -11.60 14.53 -12.78
C LYS A 251 -11.65 13.73 -14.08
N ALA A 252 -10.49 13.30 -14.57
CA ALA A 252 -10.38 12.47 -15.77
C ALA A 252 -11.07 11.11 -15.60
N GLU A 253 -10.85 10.45 -14.45
CA GLU A 253 -11.42 9.13 -14.18
C GLU A 253 -12.94 9.17 -13.98
N VAL A 254 -13.47 10.19 -13.31
CA VAL A 254 -14.92 10.39 -13.17
C VAL A 254 -15.58 10.54 -14.55
N SER A 255 -14.98 11.35 -15.44
CA SER A 255 -15.48 11.51 -16.81
C SER A 255 -15.43 10.20 -17.58
N ARG A 256 -14.33 9.44 -17.47
CA ARG A 256 -14.20 8.11 -18.10
C ARG A 256 -15.24 7.13 -17.58
N GLN A 257 -15.44 7.04 -16.26
CA GLN A 257 -16.44 6.15 -15.67
C GLN A 257 -17.86 6.52 -16.08
N HIS A 258 -18.17 7.81 -16.12
CA HIS A 258 -19.49 8.27 -16.55
C HIS A 258 -19.86 7.75 -17.96
N GLU A 259 -18.90 7.82 -18.91
CA GLU A 259 -19.10 7.27 -20.25
C GLU A 259 -19.21 5.75 -20.27
N LEU A 260 -18.47 5.04 -19.42
CA LEU A 260 -18.54 3.58 -19.31
C LEU A 260 -19.86 3.11 -18.67
N VAL A 261 -20.35 3.82 -17.67
CA VAL A 261 -21.64 3.51 -17.02
C VAL A 261 -22.79 3.67 -18.02
N LYS A 262 -22.82 4.75 -18.81
CA LYS A 262 -23.80 4.93 -19.90
C LYS A 262 -23.80 3.75 -20.89
N LYS A 263 -22.65 3.13 -21.11
CA LYS A 263 -22.49 1.99 -22.05
C LYS A 263 -22.64 0.63 -21.38
N GLY A 264 -22.91 0.55 -20.06
CA GLY A 264 -22.96 -0.69 -19.29
C GLY A 264 -21.63 -1.47 -19.23
N LYS A 265 -20.49 -0.78 -19.37
CA LYS A 265 -19.15 -1.40 -19.50
C LYS A 265 -18.21 -1.11 -18.31
N SER A 266 -18.71 -0.62 -17.19
CA SER A 266 -17.90 -0.37 -16.01
C SER A 266 -17.46 -1.69 -15.35
N ILE A 267 -16.15 -1.89 -15.17
CA ILE A 267 -15.55 -3.05 -14.50
C ILE A 267 -14.57 -2.59 -13.42
N PRO A 268 -14.34 -3.38 -12.36
CA PRO A 268 -13.37 -3.05 -11.33
C PRO A 268 -11.95 -3.31 -11.85
N GLU A 269 -11.07 -2.31 -11.76
CA GLU A 269 -9.70 -2.41 -12.30
C GLU A 269 -8.71 -1.51 -11.54
N VAL A 270 -7.43 -1.86 -11.60
CA VAL A 270 -6.30 -1.04 -11.19
C VAL A 270 -5.73 -0.35 -12.42
N ARG A 271 -5.49 0.97 -12.31
CA ARG A 271 -5.02 1.80 -13.41
C ARG A 271 -3.80 2.63 -13.03
N ALA A 272 -2.83 2.78 -13.92
CA ALA A 272 -1.71 3.69 -13.75
C ALA A 272 -2.08 5.09 -14.24
N VAL A 273 -1.76 6.09 -13.43
CA VAL A 273 -1.94 7.50 -13.77
C VAL A 273 -0.75 7.98 -14.60
N ASN A 274 -1.04 8.70 -15.69
CA ASN A 274 -0.07 9.37 -16.52
C ASN A 274 0.14 10.84 -16.04
N GLU A 275 1.18 11.50 -16.50
CA GLU A 275 1.50 12.90 -16.12
C GLU A 275 0.39 13.90 -16.48
N ASP A 276 -0.36 13.64 -17.55
CA ASP A 276 -1.49 14.46 -18.00
C ASP A 276 -2.79 14.24 -17.17
N GLY A 277 -2.77 13.30 -16.20
CA GLY A 277 -3.92 12.92 -15.38
C GLY A 277 -4.79 11.83 -16.01
N SER A 278 -4.57 11.43 -17.26
CA SER A 278 -5.21 10.25 -17.85
C SER A 278 -4.72 8.96 -17.16
N SER A 279 -5.39 7.85 -17.42
CA SER A 279 -5.00 6.56 -16.83
C SER A 279 -5.02 5.43 -17.86
N ARG A 280 -4.17 4.42 -17.65
CA ARG A 280 -4.13 3.18 -18.45
C ARG A 280 -4.37 1.96 -17.57
N PHE A 281 -5.00 0.94 -18.12
CA PHE A 281 -5.19 -0.33 -17.43
C PHE A 281 -3.86 -0.96 -17.01
N LEU A 282 -3.80 -1.46 -15.77
CA LEU A 282 -2.66 -2.23 -15.25
C LEU A 282 -3.01 -3.70 -15.07
N ARG A 283 -4.07 -3.96 -14.30
CA ARG A 283 -4.49 -5.31 -13.93
C ARG A 283 -5.91 -5.30 -13.36
N PRO A 284 -6.57 -6.46 -13.24
CA PRO A 284 -7.80 -6.59 -12.45
C PRO A 284 -7.60 -6.16 -11.00
N LEU A 285 -8.67 -5.72 -10.35
CA LEU A 285 -8.65 -5.39 -8.93
C LEU A 285 -8.48 -6.67 -8.10
N PRO A 286 -7.56 -6.73 -7.12
CA PRO A 286 -7.40 -7.90 -6.25
C PRO A 286 -8.68 -8.22 -5.47
N GLY A 287 -8.93 -9.50 -5.24
CA GLY A 287 -10.02 -9.98 -4.39
C GLY A 287 -9.70 -9.88 -2.89
N ALA A 288 -10.67 -10.25 -2.06
CA ALA A 288 -10.52 -10.31 -0.60
C ALA A 288 -9.76 -11.56 -0.11
N ALA A 289 -9.68 -12.61 -0.93
CA ALA A 289 -9.17 -13.94 -0.58
C ALA A 289 -7.63 -14.05 -0.56
N ARG A 290 -6.91 -12.96 -0.24
CA ARG A 290 -5.44 -12.97 -0.32
C ARG A 290 -4.71 -12.87 1.01
N MET A 291 -5.43 -12.88 2.14
CA MET A 291 -4.82 -12.74 3.46
C MET A 291 -5.00 -14.01 4.28
N TYR A 292 -3.96 -14.37 5.04
CA TYR A 292 -3.98 -15.45 6.02
C TYR A 292 -3.03 -15.11 7.19
N PRO A 293 -3.23 -15.70 8.40
CA PRO A 293 -2.41 -15.38 9.56
C PRO A 293 -0.93 -15.73 9.38
N GLU A 294 -0.04 -14.86 9.88
CA GLU A 294 1.37 -15.17 10.06
C GLU A 294 1.52 -16.11 11.27
N THR A 295 1.99 -17.33 11.04
CA THR A 295 2.08 -18.37 12.06
C THR A 295 3.37 -18.35 12.86
N ASP A 296 4.43 -17.69 12.36
CA ASP A 296 5.74 -17.63 13.00
C ASP A 296 5.89 -16.47 13.99
N LEU A 297 4.85 -15.66 14.13
CA LEU A 297 4.81 -14.53 15.06
C LEU A 297 3.66 -14.69 16.08
N PRO A 298 3.93 -14.41 17.36
CA PRO A 298 2.86 -14.34 18.36
C PRO A 298 1.96 -13.13 18.11
N ILE A 299 0.78 -13.16 18.71
CA ILE A 299 -0.15 -12.04 18.70
C ILE A 299 0.54 -10.78 19.26
N LEU A 300 0.44 -9.67 18.53
CA LEU A 300 0.93 -8.36 18.97
C LEU A 300 -0.01 -7.79 20.03
N LYS A 301 0.52 -7.57 21.24
CA LYS A 301 -0.20 -6.92 22.34
C LYS A 301 0.29 -5.48 22.47
N ILE A 302 -0.63 -4.53 22.39
CA ILE A 302 -0.35 -3.09 22.52
C ILE A 302 -0.90 -2.64 23.87
N SER A 303 -0.01 -2.43 24.84
CA SER A 303 -0.40 -1.97 26.17
C SER A 303 -0.61 -0.46 26.23
N ARG A 304 -1.39 0.00 27.21
CA ARG A 304 -1.60 1.46 27.45
C ARG A 304 -0.31 2.22 27.74
N VAL A 305 0.73 1.55 28.24
CA VAL A 305 2.04 2.16 28.53
C VAL A 305 2.82 2.47 27.25
N MET A 306 2.45 1.85 26.11
CA MET A 306 3.09 2.08 24.80
C MET A 306 2.48 3.27 24.04
N ILE A 307 1.33 3.75 24.50
CA ILE A 307 0.56 4.87 23.93
C ILE A 307 0.81 6.13 24.76
#